data_125d2e3483a82f941316d922f14de1d4
#
_entry.id   125d2e3483a82f941316d922f14de1d4
#
_cell.length_a   1.000
_cell.length_b   1.000
_cell.length_c   1.000
_cell.angle_alpha   90.00
_cell.angle_beta   90.00
_cell.angle_gamma   90.00
#
_symmetry.space_group_name_H-M   'P 1'
#
loop_
_entity.id
_entity.type
_entity.pdbx_description
1 polymer ?
#
loop_
_entity_poly.entity_id
_entity_poly.type
_entity_poly.pdbx_seq_one_letter_code
_entity_poly.pdbx_strand_id
1 'polypeptide(L)'
;DKVKLQTVLHSPKTRKYGLRFLVAFVLVGVVGFFVLPPLLKSVLLDQLSEALHRPVALKSVSINPYALSVTLEGFSVQEPEGGEQFVGFDSLYLNLEAASIFRFAPVLREVRLVNPKIRVVRLSGNRYNFTDLLDEFLAKPENNDPTPSFSLNNIQVTGGNLEFDDRPVSEKHIVSDINLTVPFVSSMAYATESFVEPAFSAHVNGAPMHIKGKSKPFADSLESEIALDLADLQVAQYFDYSPIKLPIKVLSGALDTNIKLVFRQEKEVPSTLILSGGVVLGGLKVDDLSGAPLLAFKKVELAIGSA
;
A
#
# COMPACT_ATOMS: atom_id res chain seq x y z
N ASP A 1 -10.68 -55.57 10.61
CA ASP A 1 -10.01 -54.25 10.77
C ASP A 1 -10.66 -53.29 11.79
N LYS A 2 -12.00 -53.32 11.98
CA LYS A 2 -12.68 -52.46 12.98
C LYS A 2 -12.29 -52.81 14.43
N VAL A 3 -12.04 -54.06 14.75
CA VAL A 3 -11.68 -54.54 16.10
C VAL A 3 -10.26 -54.07 16.50
N LYS A 4 -9.29 -54.04 15.57
CA LYS A 4 -7.93 -53.53 15.84
C LYS A 4 -7.92 -51.99 16.11
N LEU A 5 -8.78 -51.23 15.43
CA LEU A 5 -8.89 -49.76 15.65
C LEU A 5 -9.44 -49.46 17.06
N GLN A 6 -10.46 -50.20 17.52
CA GLN A 6 -11.05 -50.01 18.86
C GLN A 6 -10.05 -50.33 19.98
N THR A 7 -9.20 -51.37 19.81
CA THR A 7 -8.21 -51.77 20.83
C THR A 7 -7.07 -50.73 20.95
N VAL A 8 -6.67 -50.07 19.84
CA VAL A 8 -5.64 -49.04 19.85
C VAL A 8 -6.15 -47.75 20.52
N LEU A 9 -7.40 -47.38 20.31
CA LEU A 9 -8.04 -46.17 20.92
C LEU A 9 -8.23 -46.30 22.44
N HIS A 10 -8.33 -47.50 23.00
CA HIS A 10 -8.56 -47.74 24.44
C HIS A 10 -7.29 -48.08 25.21
N SER A 11 -6.10 -48.08 24.58
CA SER A 11 -4.82 -48.27 25.25
C SER A 11 -4.56 -47.14 26.27
N PRO A 12 -4.11 -47.45 27.51
CA PRO A 12 -3.83 -46.43 28.53
C PRO A 12 -2.71 -45.45 28.06
N LYS A 13 -1.83 -45.89 27.18
CA LYS A 13 -0.82 -45.01 26.55
C LYS A 13 -1.45 -44.01 25.58
N THR A 14 -2.34 -44.46 24.71
CA THR A 14 -3.04 -43.59 23.74
C THR A 14 -3.90 -42.56 24.44
N ARG A 15 -4.58 -42.94 25.54
CA ARG A 15 -5.37 -42.02 26.36
C ARG A 15 -4.50 -40.94 27.04
N LYS A 16 -3.31 -41.31 27.56
CA LYS A 16 -2.36 -40.36 28.16
C LYS A 16 -1.81 -39.38 27.11
N TYR A 17 -1.44 -39.84 25.91
CA TYR A 17 -0.97 -38.97 24.83
C TYR A 17 -2.10 -38.08 24.28
N GLY A 18 -3.30 -38.62 24.13
CA GLY A 18 -4.49 -37.84 23.72
C GLY A 18 -4.83 -36.74 24.73
N LEU A 19 -4.77 -37.03 26.06
CA LEU A 19 -4.97 -36.00 27.09
C LEU A 19 -3.88 -34.93 27.05
N ARG A 20 -2.62 -35.31 26.89
CA ARG A 20 -1.51 -34.33 26.78
C ARG A 20 -1.65 -33.44 25.54
N PHE A 21 -2.05 -34.02 24.40
CA PHE A 21 -2.34 -33.25 23.19
C PHE A 21 -3.50 -32.28 23.40
N LEU A 22 -4.60 -32.74 24.02
CA LEU A 22 -5.74 -31.88 24.32
C LEU A 22 -5.35 -30.73 25.26
N VAL A 23 -4.59 -31.01 26.32
CA VAL A 23 -4.10 -29.98 27.23
C VAL A 23 -3.19 -28.97 26.50
N ALA A 24 -2.26 -29.46 25.69
CA ALA A 24 -1.39 -28.57 24.89
C ALA A 24 -2.21 -27.72 23.91
N PHE A 25 -3.18 -28.30 23.23
CA PHE A 25 -4.08 -27.59 22.33
C PHE A 25 -4.87 -26.50 23.05
N VAL A 26 -5.46 -26.82 24.21
CA VAL A 26 -6.18 -25.83 25.03
C VAL A 26 -5.23 -24.73 25.53
N LEU A 27 -4.02 -25.08 25.97
CA LEU A 27 -3.00 -24.09 26.41
C LEU A 27 -2.62 -23.13 25.29
N VAL A 28 -2.38 -23.65 24.06
CA VAL A 28 -2.10 -22.80 22.89
C VAL A 28 -3.27 -21.83 22.64
N GLY A 29 -4.52 -22.32 22.76
CA GLY A 29 -5.70 -21.46 22.66
C GLY A 29 -5.74 -20.37 23.72
N VAL A 30 -5.59 -20.76 24.99
CA VAL A 30 -5.63 -19.79 26.10
C VAL A 30 -4.54 -18.72 25.94
N VAL A 31 -3.31 -19.13 25.66
CA VAL A 31 -2.20 -18.20 25.45
C VAL A 31 -2.44 -17.31 24.23
N GLY A 32 -2.81 -17.91 23.09
CA GLY A 32 -3.02 -17.18 21.83
C GLY A 32 -4.19 -16.21 21.86
N PHE A 33 -5.31 -16.59 22.45
CA PHE A 33 -6.51 -15.72 22.47
C PHE A 33 -6.51 -14.68 23.60
N PHE A 34 -5.86 -14.96 24.73
CA PHE A 34 -6.03 -14.12 25.91
C PHE A 34 -4.73 -13.49 26.42
N VAL A 35 -3.58 -14.15 26.26
CA VAL A 35 -2.29 -13.67 26.81
C VAL A 35 -1.52 -12.87 25.77
N LEU A 36 -1.40 -13.40 24.54
CA LEU A 36 -0.61 -12.73 23.49
C LEU A 36 -1.20 -11.40 23.00
N PRO A 37 -2.53 -11.21 22.83
CA PRO A 37 -3.06 -9.96 22.31
C PRO A 37 -2.71 -8.73 23.16
N PRO A 38 -2.90 -8.70 24.49
CA PRO A 38 -2.52 -7.52 25.30
C PRO A 38 -1.01 -7.28 25.32
N LEU A 39 -0.18 -8.35 25.31
CA LEU A 39 1.27 -8.21 25.24
C LEU A 39 1.70 -7.61 23.90
N LEU A 40 1.19 -8.13 22.78
CA LEU A 40 1.51 -7.60 21.46
C LEU A 40 1.04 -6.14 21.33
N LYS A 41 -0.15 -5.81 21.84
CA LYS A 41 -0.65 -4.44 21.86
C LYS A 41 0.29 -3.50 22.58
N SER A 42 0.74 -3.86 23.79
CA SER A 42 1.67 -3.02 24.60
C SER A 42 3.00 -2.82 23.85
N VAL A 43 3.60 -3.91 23.37
CA VAL A 43 4.87 -3.86 22.63
C VAL A 43 4.76 -3.00 21.36
N LEU A 44 3.67 -3.15 20.60
CA LEU A 44 3.44 -2.34 19.40
C LEU A 44 3.29 -0.86 19.73
N LEU A 45 2.52 -0.51 20.77
CA LEU A 45 2.32 0.87 21.17
C LEU A 45 3.63 1.52 21.63
N ASP A 46 4.40 0.83 22.45
CA ASP A 46 5.66 1.34 23.01
C ASP A 46 6.70 1.52 21.89
N GLN A 47 6.95 0.48 21.08
CA GLN A 47 7.94 0.52 20.02
C GLN A 47 7.57 1.49 18.88
N LEU A 48 6.30 1.54 18.47
CA LEU A 48 5.88 2.45 17.41
C LEU A 48 5.86 3.90 17.89
N SER A 49 5.46 4.18 19.13
CA SER A 49 5.51 5.54 19.66
C SER A 49 6.95 6.04 19.79
N GLU A 50 7.87 5.18 20.20
CA GLU A 50 9.30 5.50 20.29
C GLU A 50 9.90 5.72 18.88
N ALA A 51 9.66 4.79 17.95
CA ALA A 51 10.23 4.85 16.61
C ALA A 51 9.67 5.98 15.75
N LEU A 52 8.41 6.36 15.96
CA LEU A 52 7.75 7.42 15.19
C LEU A 52 7.84 8.80 15.89
N HIS A 53 8.26 8.87 17.13
CA HIS A 53 8.25 10.09 17.97
C HIS A 53 6.88 10.77 17.98
N ARG A 54 5.79 9.96 17.93
CA ARG A 54 4.41 10.42 17.83
C ARG A 54 3.49 9.60 18.72
N PRO A 55 2.39 10.18 19.21
CA PRO A 55 1.35 9.42 19.90
C PRO A 55 0.74 8.36 18.97
N VAL A 56 0.82 7.10 19.41
CA VAL A 56 0.24 5.96 18.71
C VAL A 56 -0.91 5.39 19.52
N ALA A 57 -2.03 5.11 18.89
CA ALA A 57 -3.17 4.45 19.50
C ALA A 57 -3.57 3.21 18.72
N LEU A 58 -4.06 2.19 19.40
CA LEU A 58 -4.55 0.95 18.83
C LEU A 58 -5.73 0.48 19.68
N LYS A 59 -6.89 0.31 19.07
CA LYS A 59 -8.12 -0.08 19.78
C LYS A 59 -8.02 -1.49 20.32
N SER A 60 -7.75 -2.46 19.44
CA SER A 60 -7.68 -3.86 19.81
C SER A 60 -6.68 -4.65 18.98
N VAL A 61 -6.19 -5.74 19.56
CA VAL A 61 -5.42 -6.80 18.91
C VAL A 61 -6.15 -8.11 19.14
N SER A 62 -6.33 -8.88 18.09
CA SER A 62 -6.89 -10.22 18.15
C SER A 62 -5.94 -11.21 17.48
N ILE A 63 -5.70 -12.34 18.12
CA ILE A 63 -4.83 -13.40 17.60
C ILE A 63 -5.62 -14.70 17.55
N ASN A 64 -5.59 -15.37 16.41
CA ASN A 64 -6.09 -16.75 16.29
C ASN A 64 -4.87 -17.68 16.12
N PRO A 65 -4.46 -18.40 17.18
CA PRO A 65 -3.27 -19.25 17.14
C PRO A 65 -3.45 -20.47 16.23
N TYR A 66 -4.68 -20.88 15.97
CA TYR A 66 -4.97 -22.06 15.13
C TYR A 66 -5.00 -21.70 13.64
N ALA A 67 -5.45 -20.49 13.32
CA ALA A 67 -5.43 -19.96 11.96
C ALA A 67 -4.12 -19.23 11.65
N LEU A 68 -3.23 -19.05 12.63
CA LEU A 68 -2.00 -18.26 12.55
C LEU A 68 -2.28 -16.83 12.05
N SER A 69 -3.34 -16.22 12.55
CA SER A 69 -3.74 -14.89 12.11
C SER A 69 -3.75 -13.87 13.24
N VAL A 70 -3.49 -12.62 12.84
CA VAL A 70 -3.50 -11.44 13.71
C VAL A 70 -4.38 -10.39 13.07
N THR A 71 -5.24 -9.76 13.87
CA THR A 71 -6.05 -8.60 13.47
C THR A 71 -5.73 -7.44 14.39
N LEU A 72 -5.38 -6.31 13.81
CA LEU A 72 -5.23 -5.02 14.50
C LEU A 72 -6.41 -4.13 14.12
N GLU A 73 -7.07 -3.51 15.08
CA GLU A 73 -8.21 -2.63 14.83
C GLU A 73 -8.02 -1.23 15.42
N GLY A 74 -8.44 -0.22 14.66
CA GLY A 74 -8.44 1.16 15.12
C GLY A 74 -7.06 1.71 15.43
N PHE A 75 -6.12 1.49 14.50
CA PHE A 75 -4.77 2.05 14.59
C PHE A 75 -4.77 3.51 14.17
N SER A 76 -4.08 4.36 14.92
CA SER A 76 -3.86 5.75 14.58
C SER A 76 -2.55 6.28 15.13
N VAL A 77 -1.88 7.10 14.33
CA VAL A 77 -0.70 7.89 14.69
C VAL A 77 -1.11 9.35 14.55
N GLN A 78 -0.87 10.15 15.56
CA GLN A 78 -1.15 11.58 15.55
C GLN A 78 0.09 12.39 15.20
N GLU A 79 -0.08 13.67 14.82
CA GLU A 79 1.02 14.60 14.66
C GLU A 79 1.78 14.79 15.99
N PRO A 80 3.08 15.17 15.96
CA PRO A 80 3.93 15.24 17.15
C PRO A 80 3.38 16.14 18.28
N GLU A 81 2.74 17.24 17.91
CA GLU A 81 2.15 18.21 18.86
C GLU A 81 0.74 17.82 19.32
N GLY A 82 0.24 16.66 18.88
CA GLY A 82 -1.13 16.22 19.07
C GLY A 82 -2.10 16.92 18.13
N GLY A 83 -3.34 16.45 18.08
CA GLY A 83 -4.40 17.02 17.27
C GLY A 83 -4.79 16.17 16.08
N GLU A 84 -4.36 16.50 14.86
CA GLU A 84 -4.81 15.80 13.67
C GLU A 84 -4.12 14.44 13.47
N GLN A 85 -4.85 13.51 12.86
CA GLN A 85 -4.33 12.19 12.56
C GLN A 85 -3.36 12.26 11.37
N PHE A 86 -2.14 11.74 11.56
CA PHE A 86 -1.14 11.61 10.51
C PHE A 86 -1.40 10.36 9.66
N VAL A 87 -1.47 9.20 10.31
CA VAL A 87 -1.72 7.90 9.64
C VAL A 87 -2.67 7.08 10.49
N GLY A 88 -3.49 6.25 9.85
CA GLY A 88 -4.31 5.28 10.57
C GLY A 88 -5.01 4.31 9.64
N PHE A 89 -5.70 3.34 10.22
CA PHE A 89 -6.56 2.40 9.51
C PHE A 89 -7.63 1.81 10.46
N ASP A 90 -8.71 1.34 9.89
CA ASP A 90 -9.76 0.71 10.67
C ASP A 90 -9.40 -0.73 11.04
N SER A 91 -8.85 -1.52 10.11
CA SER A 91 -8.43 -2.90 10.36
C SER A 91 -7.24 -3.31 9.49
N LEU A 92 -6.29 -4.03 10.10
CA LEU A 92 -5.23 -4.77 9.41
C LEU A 92 -5.31 -6.23 9.82
N TYR A 93 -5.58 -7.10 8.85
CA TYR A 93 -5.58 -8.55 9.01
C TYR A 93 -4.36 -9.16 8.35
N LEU A 94 -3.64 -9.99 9.08
CA LEU A 94 -2.48 -10.76 8.63
C LEU A 94 -2.70 -12.23 8.90
N ASN A 95 -2.52 -13.08 7.90
CA ASN A 95 -2.58 -14.53 8.03
C ASN A 95 -1.23 -15.13 7.61
N LEU A 96 -0.53 -15.76 8.55
CA LEU A 96 0.74 -16.42 8.30
C LEU A 96 0.52 -17.86 7.82
N GLU A 97 1.36 -18.33 6.94
CA GLU A 97 1.43 -19.75 6.60
C GLU A 97 2.30 -20.50 7.61
N ALA A 98 1.92 -21.75 7.90
CA ALA A 98 2.75 -22.63 8.73
C ALA A 98 4.14 -22.84 8.13
N ALA A 99 4.28 -22.69 6.81
CA ALA A 99 5.56 -22.71 6.11
C ALA A 99 6.58 -21.68 6.60
N SER A 100 6.10 -20.54 7.17
CA SER A 100 6.96 -19.51 7.76
C SER A 100 7.87 -20.09 8.86
N ILE A 101 7.35 -21.00 9.66
CA ILE A 101 8.08 -21.64 10.77
C ILE A 101 9.23 -22.51 10.24
N PHE A 102 8.97 -23.26 9.16
CA PHE A 102 9.94 -24.18 8.58
C PHE A 102 10.95 -23.51 7.66
N ARG A 103 10.59 -22.38 7.06
CA ARG A 103 11.45 -21.64 6.12
C ARG A 103 12.26 -20.54 6.79
N PHE A 104 12.02 -20.24 8.07
CA PHE A 104 12.60 -19.11 8.79
C PHE A 104 12.47 -17.79 8.00
N ALA A 105 11.34 -17.64 7.28
CA ALA A 105 11.05 -16.52 6.42
C ALA A 105 9.57 -16.17 6.53
N PRO A 106 9.18 -14.87 6.54
CA PRO A 106 7.79 -14.48 6.60
C PRO A 106 7.05 -14.88 5.32
N VAL A 107 6.13 -15.84 5.44
CA VAL A 107 5.19 -16.24 4.39
C VAL A 107 3.79 -15.89 4.86
N LEU A 108 3.22 -14.82 4.29
CA LEU A 108 1.85 -14.42 4.55
C LEU A 108 0.93 -14.95 3.46
N ARG A 109 -0.13 -15.64 3.87
CA ARG A 109 -1.19 -16.12 2.98
C ARG A 109 -2.11 -15.00 2.55
N GLU A 110 -2.34 -14.04 3.45
CA GLU A 110 -3.27 -12.93 3.21
C GLU A 110 -2.83 -11.70 4.03
N VAL A 111 -2.90 -10.54 3.38
CA VAL A 111 -2.74 -9.23 4.00
C VAL A 111 -3.94 -8.37 3.58
N ARG A 112 -4.75 -7.92 4.53
CA ARG A 112 -5.91 -7.09 4.25
C ARG A 112 -5.89 -5.83 5.11
N LEU A 113 -5.85 -4.67 4.45
CA LEU A 113 -5.87 -3.36 5.07
C LEU A 113 -7.17 -2.63 4.69
N VAL A 114 -7.93 -2.20 5.68
CA VAL A 114 -9.24 -1.58 5.49
C VAL A 114 -9.20 -0.12 5.94
N ASN A 115 -9.67 0.76 5.07
CA ASN A 115 -9.81 2.20 5.29
C ASN A 115 -8.51 2.85 5.81
N PRO A 116 -7.34 2.65 5.16
CA PRO A 116 -6.16 3.40 5.53
C PRO A 116 -6.38 4.88 5.27
N LYS A 117 -5.92 5.72 6.19
CA LYS A 117 -5.98 7.17 6.12
C LYS A 117 -4.58 7.72 6.28
N ILE A 118 -4.16 8.56 5.35
CA ILE A 118 -2.84 9.19 5.36
C ILE A 118 -3.04 10.67 5.13
N ARG A 119 -2.41 11.49 5.96
CA ARG A 119 -2.39 12.93 5.81
C ARG A 119 -0.95 13.40 5.59
N VAL A 120 -0.70 13.95 4.42
CA VAL A 120 0.57 14.54 4.03
C VAL A 120 0.41 16.06 4.03
N VAL A 121 1.25 16.75 4.77
CA VAL A 121 1.25 18.23 4.83
C VAL A 121 2.60 18.74 4.34
N ARG A 122 2.61 19.52 3.28
CA ARG A 122 3.78 20.30 2.90
C ARG A 122 3.79 21.62 3.69
N LEU A 123 4.82 21.81 4.50
CA LEU A 123 4.92 22.95 5.42
C LEU A 123 5.60 24.15 4.75
N SER A 124 6.77 23.95 4.17
CA SER A 124 7.53 24.99 3.46
C SER A 124 8.63 24.36 2.61
N GLY A 125 8.85 24.83 1.39
CA GLY A 125 9.84 24.27 0.47
C GLY A 125 9.62 22.77 0.24
N ASN A 126 10.61 21.97 0.59
CA ASN A 126 10.56 20.50 0.53
C ASN A 126 10.33 19.85 1.90
N ARG A 127 9.85 20.58 2.89
CA ARG A 127 9.56 20.05 4.23
C ARG A 127 8.12 19.60 4.34
N TYR A 128 7.95 18.36 4.78
CA TYR A 128 6.66 17.70 5.01
C TYR A 128 6.49 17.36 6.49
N ASN A 129 5.28 17.06 6.91
CA ASN A 129 4.99 16.63 8.28
C ASN A 129 5.66 15.31 8.69
N PHE A 130 6.29 14.60 7.77
CA PHE A 130 7.06 13.36 8.00
C PHE A 130 8.56 13.50 7.69
N THR A 131 9.06 14.72 7.43
CA THR A 131 10.47 14.96 7.06
C THR A 131 11.42 14.50 8.17
N ASP A 132 11.04 14.68 9.42
CA ASP A 132 11.78 14.20 10.59
C ASP A 132 12.04 12.68 10.55
N LEU A 133 11.00 11.91 10.24
CA LEU A 133 11.09 10.45 10.10
C LEU A 133 11.97 10.04 8.92
N LEU A 134 11.84 10.76 7.81
CA LEU A 134 12.64 10.50 6.61
C LEU A 134 14.13 10.80 6.87
N ASP A 135 14.44 11.92 7.51
CA ASP A 135 15.80 12.32 7.86
C ASP A 135 16.45 11.29 8.80
N GLU A 136 15.71 10.81 9.80
CA GLU A 136 16.21 9.76 10.70
C GLU A 136 16.43 8.43 9.97
N PHE A 137 15.51 8.04 9.09
CA PHE A 137 15.63 6.81 8.31
C PHE A 137 16.84 6.85 7.38
N LEU A 138 17.06 7.99 6.69
CA LEU A 138 18.18 8.17 5.77
C LEU A 138 19.53 8.33 6.49
N ALA A 139 19.54 8.78 7.73
CA ALA A 139 20.75 8.89 8.54
C ALA A 139 21.28 7.53 9.04
N LYS A 140 20.43 6.47 9.00
CA LYS A 140 20.85 5.12 9.39
C LYS A 140 21.83 4.58 8.34
N PRO A 141 22.99 4.00 8.76
CA PRO A 141 23.92 3.40 7.81
C PRO A 141 23.23 2.26 7.05
N GLU A 142 23.55 2.14 5.76
CA GLU A 142 23.07 1.01 4.97
C GLU A 142 23.50 -0.30 5.63
N ASN A 143 22.50 -1.11 5.97
CA ASN A 143 22.77 -2.44 6.48
C ASN A 143 23.05 -3.36 5.29
N ASN A 144 24.30 -3.84 5.19
CA ASN A 144 24.73 -4.76 4.14
C ASN A 144 24.31 -6.22 4.37
N ASP A 145 23.43 -6.47 5.37
CA ASP A 145 22.90 -7.80 5.57
C ASP A 145 22.05 -8.25 4.38
N PRO A 146 22.12 -9.51 3.99
CA PRO A 146 21.33 -10.02 2.89
C PRO A 146 19.83 -9.82 3.20
N THR A 147 19.09 -9.25 2.27
CA THR A 147 17.64 -9.05 2.41
C THR A 147 16.98 -10.39 2.70
N PRO A 148 16.24 -10.51 3.81
CA PRO A 148 15.59 -11.77 4.14
C PRO A 148 14.56 -12.14 3.06
N SER A 149 14.52 -13.41 2.70
CA SER A 149 13.50 -13.93 1.78
C SER A 149 12.11 -13.79 2.40
N PHE A 150 11.12 -13.42 1.58
CA PHE A 150 9.73 -13.28 2.01
C PHE A 150 8.75 -13.71 0.90
N SER A 151 7.51 -13.99 1.28
CA SER A 151 6.40 -14.16 0.34
C SER A 151 5.12 -13.59 0.96
N LEU A 152 4.50 -12.65 0.27
CA LEU A 152 3.23 -12.03 0.65
C LEU A 152 2.21 -12.37 -0.44
N ASN A 153 1.09 -12.96 -0.04
CA ASN A 153 0.04 -13.36 -0.98
C ASN A 153 -1.27 -12.65 -0.63
N ASN A 154 -2.13 -12.49 -1.63
CA ASN A 154 -3.46 -11.90 -1.48
C ASN A 154 -3.42 -10.58 -0.70
N ILE A 155 -2.60 -9.63 -1.15
CA ILE A 155 -2.54 -8.30 -0.55
C ILE A 155 -3.73 -7.50 -1.07
N GLN A 156 -4.52 -6.96 -0.15
CA GLN A 156 -5.69 -6.15 -0.43
C GLN A 156 -5.70 -4.90 0.44
N VAL A 157 -5.88 -3.76 -0.20
CA VAL A 157 -6.19 -2.48 0.46
C VAL A 157 -7.54 -2.03 -0.05
N THR A 158 -8.44 -1.65 0.83
CA THR A 158 -9.79 -1.21 0.47
C THR A 158 -10.18 0.09 1.17
N GLY A 159 -10.81 1.01 0.44
CA GLY A 159 -11.40 2.23 0.99
C GLY A 159 -10.38 3.23 1.54
N GLY A 160 -9.15 3.21 1.03
CA GLY A 160 -8.10 4.12 1.48
C GLY A 160 -8.38 5.58 1.13
N ASN A 161 -7.83 6.49 1.93
CA ASN A 161 -7.91 7.94 1.74
C ASN A 161 -6.56 8.58 2.02
N LEU A 162 -6.12 9.46 1.11
CA LEU A 162 -4.92 10.28 1.25
C LEU A 162 -5.32 11.74 1.08
N GLU A 163 -5.04 12.55 2.08
CA GLU A 163 -5.15 14.01 2.02
C GLU A 163 -3.76 14.63 1.87
N PHE A 164 -3.58 15.47 0.86
CA PHE A 164 -2.39 16.27 0.67
C PHE A 164 -2.73 17.76 0.88
N ASP A 165 -2.23 18.33 1.98
CA ASP A 165 -2.39 19.75 2.36
C ASP A 165 -1.13 20.53 1.96
N ASP A 166 -1.17 21.22 0.83
CA ASP A 166 -0.07 22.03 0.30
C ASP A 166 -0.18 23.48 0.80
N ARG A 167 0.28 23.73 2.01
CA ARG A 167 0.16 25.05 2.66
C ARG A 167 0.85 26.19 1.92
N PRO A 168 2.05 26.04 1.32
CA PRO A 168 2.68 27.09 0.52
C PRO A 168 1.86 27.58 -0.67
N VAL A 169 1.03 26.73 -1.25
CA VAL A 169 0.17 27.06 -2.40
C VAL A 169 -1.28 27.29 -1.94
N SER A 170 -1.61 26.94 -0.69
CA SER A 170 -2.95 26.97 -0.11
C SER A 170 -3.95 26.05 -0.84
N GLU A 171 -3.45 24.92 -1.36
CA GLU A 171 -4.24 23.93 -2.06
C GLU A 171 -4.33 22.61 -1.28
N LYS A 172 -5.46 21.94 -1.44
CA LYS A 172 -5.68 20.60 -0.88
C LYS A 172 -6.09 19.63 -1.95
N HIS A 173 -5.46 18.47 -1.94
CA HIS A 173 -5.78 17.37 -2.84
C HIS A 173 -6.19 16.13 -2.06
N ILE A 174 -7.19 15.43 -2.56
CA ILE A 174 -7.72 14.24 -1.94
C ILE A 174 -7.62 13.09 -2.94
N VAL A 175 -7.03 11.99 -2.51
CA VAL A 175 -7.13 10.71 -3.21
C VAL A 175 -8.00 9.80 -2.35
N SER A 176 -9.21 9.54 -2.82
CA SER A 176 -10.23 8.76 -2.09
C SER A 176 -10.50 7.41 -2.76
N ASP A 177 -11.19 6.54 -2.04
CA ASP A 177 -11.60 5.21 -2.49
C ASP A 177 -10.41 4.39 -3.04
N ILE A 178 -9.26 4.52 -2.38
CA ILE A 178 -8.05 3.80 -2.77
C ILE A 178 -8.27 2.30 -2.56
N ASN A 179 -8.20 1.54 -3.65
CA ASN A 179 -8.23 0.09 -3.63
C ASN A 179 -7.00 -0.44 -4.35
N LEU A 180 -6.30 -1.37 -3.71
CA LEU A 180 -5.14 -2.04 -4.26
C LEU A 180 -5.27 -3.55 -4.07
N THR A 181 -5.04 -4.30 -5.12
CA THR A 181 -4.91 -5.75 -5.06
C THR A 181 -3.57 -6.17 -5.65
N VAL A 182 -2.82 -6.98 -4.89
CA VAL A 182 -1.59 -7.60 -5.38
C VAL A 182 -1.70 -9.09 -5.10
N PRO A 183 -1.81 -9.95 -6.14
CA PRO A 183 -2.00 -11.38 -5.95
C PRO A 183 -0.89 -12.02 -5.13
N PHE A 184 0.36 -11.67 -5.41
CA PHE A 184 1.51 -12.06 -4.61
C PHE A 184 2.72 -11.15 -4.88
N VAL A 185 3.64 -11.08 -3.91
CA VAL A 185 5.00 -10.54 -4.04
C VAL A 185 5.93 -11.46 -3.28
N SER A 186 6.95 -12.00 -3.94
CA SER A 186 7.87 -12.94 -3.31
C SER A 186 9.29 -12.77 -3.83
N SER A 187 10.25 -12.68 -2.91
CA SER A 187 11.69 -12.69 -3.22
C SER A 187 12.27 -14.12 -3.19
N MET A 188 11.43 -15.13 -2.98
CA MET A 188 11.88 -16.53 -2.96
C MET A 188 12.23 -17.03 -4.36
N ALA A 189 13.31 -17.79 -4.49
CA ALA A 189 13.85 -18.24 -5.78
C ALA A 189 12.84 -18.93 -6.71
N TYR A 190 11.85 -19.64 -6.15
CA TYR A 190 10.82 -20.31 -6.96
C TYR A 190 9.80 -19.34 -7.60
N ALA A 191 9.74 -18.08 -7.16
CA ALA A 191 8.75 -17.11 -7.57
C ALA A 191 9.35 -15.90 -8.31
N THR A 192 10.68 -15.77 -8.38
CA THR A 192 11.36 -14.60 -8.97
C THR A 192 11.00 -14.37 -10.43
N GLU A 193 10.79 -15.44 -11.21
CA GLU A 193 10.40 -15.37 -12.62
C GLU A 193 8.89 -15.25 -12.85
N SER A 194 8.10 -15.21 -11.77
CA SER A 194 6.64 -15.07 -11.87
C SER A 194 6.22 -13.60 -12.00
N PHE A 195 5.24 -13.36 -12.87
CA PHE A 195 4.65 -12.02 -12.97
C PHE A 195 3.79 -11.70 -11.75
N VAL A 196 4.03 -10.55 -11.17
CA VAL A 196 3.13 -9.90 -10.23
C VAL A 196 2.18 -9.00 -11.01
N GLU A 197 0.88 -9.13 -10.80
CA GLU A 197 -0.15 -8.39 -11.53
C GLU A 197 -0.97 -7.51 -10.56
N PRO A 198 -0.42 -6.36 -10.11
CA PRO A 198 -1.15 -5.44 -9.26
C PRO A 198 -2.26 -4.71 -10.02
N ALA A 199 -3.35 -4.43 -9.31
CA ALA A 199 -4.40 -3.54 -9.78
C ALA A 199 -4.70 -2.48 -8.71
N PHE A 200 -4.77 -1.23 -9.14
CA PHE A 200 -5.04 -0.07 -8.30
C PHE A 200 -6.19 0.74 -8.87
N SER A 201 -7.07 1.23 -8.00
CA SER A 201 -8.09 2.22 -8.37
C SER A 201 -8.24 3.25 -7.27
N ALA A 202 -8.56 4.48 -7.65
CA ALA A 202 -8.79 5.60 -6.74
C ALA A 202 -9.58 6.71 -7.45
N HIS A 203 -9.97 7.74 -6.68
CA HIS A 203 -10.45 9.01 -7.22
C HIS A 203 -9.49 10.13 -6.81
N VAL A 204 -8.86 10.81 -7.76
CA VAL A 204 -7.96 11.93 -7.54
C VAL A 204 -8.74 13.22 -7.67
N ASN A 205 -9.02 13.91 -6.56
CA ASN A 205 -9.92 15.07 -6.52
C ASN A 205 -11.27 14.80 -7.22
N GLY A 206 -11.80 13.58 -7.07
CA GLY A 206 -13.03 13.13 -7.69
C GLY A 206 -12.87 12.49 -9.08
N ALA A 207 -11.72 12.66 -9.75
CA ALA A 207 -11.42 12.07 -11.05
C ALA A 207 -11.06 10.58 -10.89
N PRO A 208 -11.77 9.64 -11.56
CA PRO A 208 -11.47 8.22 -11.45
C PRO A 208 -10.13 7.88 -12.12
N MET A 209 -9.33 7.10 -11.40
CA MET A 209 -8.03 6.63 -11.84
C MET A 209 -7.92 5.11 -11.66
N HIS A 210 -7.41 4.44 -12.70
CA HIS A 210 -7.14 3.00 -12.67
C HIS A 210 -5.72 2.74 -13.14
N ILE A 211 -5.00 1.90 -12.40
CA ILE A 211 -3.67 1.41 -12.81
C ILE A 211 -3.70 -0.11 -12.78
N LYS A 212 -3.24 -0.73 -13.85
CA LYS A 212 -2.97 -2.16 -13.92
C LYS A 212 -1.51 -2.37 -14.23
N GLY A 213 -0.90 -3.31 -13.55
CA GLY A 213 0.50 -3.63 -13.74
C GLY A 213 0.73 -5.10 -14.01
N LYS A 214 1.87 -5.37 -14.63
CA LYS A 214 2.44 -6.69 -14.76
C LYS A 214 3.94 -6.55 -14.69
N SER A 215 4.60 -7.16 -13.69
CA SER A 215 6.02 -6.95 -13.45
C SER A 215 6.67 -8.19 -12.87
N LYS A 216 7.96 -8.37 -13.17
CA LYS A 216 8.84 -9.35 -12.53
C LYS A 216 9.86 -8.61 -11.65
N PRO A 217 9.52 -8.21 -10.44
CA PRO A 217 10.34 -7.29 -9.64
C PRO A 217 11.65 -7.90 -9.10
N PHE A 218 11.76 -9.23 -9.08
CA PHE A 218 12.91 -9.95 -8.53
C PHE A 218 13.63 -10.82 -9.56
N ALA A 219 13.21 -10.79 -10.83
CA ALA A 219 13.88 -11.50 -11.90
C ALA A 219 15.17 -10.78 -12.31
N ASP A 220 16.11 -11.52 -12.87
CA ASP A 220 17.31 -10.93 -13.50
C ASP A 220 16.95 -10.03 -14.70
N SER A 221 15.87 -10.37 -15.41
CA SER A 221 15.24 -9.53 -16.43
C SER A 221 14.14 -8.69 -15.80
N LEU A 222 14.40 -7.42 -15.56
CA LEU A 222 13.37 -6.51 -15.07
C LEU A 222 12.37 -6.21 -16.19
N GLU A 223 11.26 -6.91 -16.21
CA GLU A 223 10.18 -6.69 -17.16
C GLU A 223 8.96 -6.13 -16.43
N SER A 224 8.47 -4.98 -16.89
CA SER A 224 7.33 -4.30 -16.30
C SER A 224 6.44 -3.69 -17.39
N GLU A 225 5.15 -3.88 -17.26
CA GLU A 225 4.11 -3.25 -18.04
C GLU A 225 3.15 -2.54 -17.09
N ILE A 226 2.87 -1.26 -17.34
CA ILE A 226 1.96 -0.44 -16.55
C ILE A 226 0.97 0.22 -17.49
N ALA A 227 -0.32 0.08 -17.23
CA ALA A 227 -1.39 0.80 -17.91
C ALA A 227 -2.07 1.74 -16.90
N LEU A 228 -2.15 3.01 -17.25
CA LEU A 228 -2.80 4.08 -16.48
C LEU A 228 -3.99 4.61 -17.28
N ASP A 229 -5.16 4.59 -16.68
CA ASP A 229 -6.36 5.25 -17.15
C ASP A 229 -6.78 6.31 -16.11
N LEU A 230 -6.92 7.55 -16.53
CA LEU A 230 -7.42 8.67 -15.73
C LEU A 230 -8.45 9.41 -16.55
N ALA A 231 -9.59 9.75 -15.97
CA ALA A 231 -10.66 10.44 -16.66
C ALA A 231 -11.13 11.67 -15.87
N ASP A 232 -11.51 12.71 -16.60
CA ASP A 232 -12.14 13.92 -16.08
C ASP A 232 -11.35 14.65 -14.99
N LEU A 233 -9.99 14.61 -15.03
CA LEU A 233 -9.18 15.37 -14.07
C LEU A 233 -9.28 16.86 -14.37
N GLN A 234 -9.77 17.65 -13.40
CA GLN A 234 -9.98 19.08 -13.57
C GLN A 234 -8.66 19.85 -13.46
N VAL A 235 -8.08 20.25 -14.61
CA VAL A 235 -6.73 20.84 -14.69
C VAL A 235 -6.63 22.21 -14.01
N ALA A 236 -7.75 22.93 -13.87
CA ALA A 236 -7.76 24.24 -13.20
C ALA A 236 -7.20 24.17 -11.77
N GLN A 237 -7.44 23.08 -11.04
CA GLN A 237 -6.97 22.87 -9.66
C GLN A 237 -5.45 22.69 -9.57
N TYR A 238 -4.77 22.42 -10.69
CA TYR A 238 -3.34 22.16 -10.72
C TYR A 238 -2.52 23.27 -11.35
N PHE A 239 -3.20 24.34 -11.83
CA PHE A 239 -2.51 25.41 -12.54
C PHE A 239 -1.52 26.18 -11.66
N ASP A 240 -1.79 26.32 -10.36
CA ASP A 240 -0.90 26.99 -9.41
C ASP A 240 0.43 26.27 -9.19
N TYR A 241 0.53 25.00 -9.59
CA TYR A 241 1.79 24.23 -9.61
C TYR A 241 2.63 24.48 -10.86
N SER A 242 2.13 25.29 -11.82
CA SER A 242 2.91 25.63 -13.01
C SER A 242 4.24 26.28 -12.61
N PRO A 243 5.38 25.77 -13.12
CA PRO A 243 6.68 26.39 -12.88
C PRO A 243 6.81 27.77 -13.53
N ILE A 244 5.95 28.06 -14.51
CA ILE A 244 5.89 29.34 -15.23
C ILE A 244 4.69 30.10 -14.73
N LYS A 245 4.92 31.23 -14.09
CA LYS A 245 3.83 32.14 -13.66
C LYS A 245 3.34 32.93 -14.86
N LEU A 246 2.30 32.44 -15.52
CA LEU A 246 1.66 33.13 -16.63
C LEU A 246 0.56 34.05 -16.09
N PRO A 247 0.39 35.24 -16.70
CA PRO A 247 -0.69 36.20 -16.30
C PRO A 247 -2.04 35.76 -16.88
N ILE A 248 -2.45 34.52 -16.60
CA ILE A 248 -3.67 33.90 -17.10
C ILE A 248 -4.42 33.21 -15.98
N LYS A 249 -5.69 32.97 -16.18
CA LYS A 249 -6.55 32.19 -15.28
C LYS A 249 -7.18 31.03 -16.04
N VAL A 250 -6.89 29.80 -15.63
CA VAL A 250 -7.56 28.61 -16.17
C VAL A 250 -8.90 28.44 -15.47
N LEU A 251 -9.99 28.58 -16.22
CA LEU A 251 -11.36 28.52 -15.69
C LEU A 251 -11.89 27.09 -15.69
N SER A 252 -11.57 26.32 -16.72
CA SER A 252 -12.00 24.94 -16.88
C SER A 252 -11.04 24.16 -17.77
N GLY A 253 -11.13 22.85 -17.72
CA GLY A 253 -10.44 21.91 -18.57
C GLY A 253 -10.43 20.55 -17.89
N ALA A 254 -10.87 19.52 -18.61
CA ALA A 254 -10.89 18.13 -18.16
C ALA A 254 -9.83 17.33 -18.90
N LEU A 255 -8.97 16.67 -18.16
CA LEU A 255 -7.90 15.83 -18.70
C LEU A 255 -8.29 14.37 -18.61
N ASP A 256 -8.32 13.71 -19.75
CA ASP A 256 -8.39 12.26 -19.86
C ASP A 256 -7.05 11.72 -20.37
N THR A 257 -6.58 10.62 -19.81
CA THR A 257 -5.37 9.96 -20.30
C THR A 257 -5.49 8.45 -20.23
N ASN A 258 -4.97 7.79 -21.28
CA ASN A 258 -4.77 6.35 -21.34
C ASN A 258 -3.33 6.13 -21.78
N ILE A 259 -2.48 5.74 -20.85
CA ILE A 259 -1.05 5.58 -21.10
C ILE A 259 -0.63 4.16 -20.73
N LYS A 260 0.11 3.54 -21.65
CA LYS A 260 0.77 2.26 -21.45
C LYS A 260 2.28 2.44 -21.52
N LEU A 261 2.96 1.96 -20.50
CA LEU A 261 4.40 1.96 -20.36
C LEU A 261 4.88 0.51 -20.30
N VAL A 262 5.85 0.17 -21.14
CA VAL A 262 6.51 -1.14 -21.13
C VAL A 262 8.01 -0.91 -20.94
N PHE A 263 8.54 -1.46 -19.87
CA PHE A 263 9.96 -1.44 -19.55
C PHE A 263 10.51 -2.87 -19.62
N ARG A 264 11.67 -3.02 -20.27
CA ARG A 264 12.43 -4.27 -20.33
C ARG A 264 13.91 -3.99 -20.13
N GLN A 265 14.51 -4.75 -19.24
CA GLN A 265 15.95 -4.75 -19.03
C GLN A 265 16.44 -6.19 -18.98
N GLU A 266 17.30 -6.55 -19.89
CA GLU A 266 17.99 -7.84 -19.92
C GLU A 266 19.47 -7.63 -19.61
N LYS A 267 20.16 -8.67 -19.11
CA LYS A 267 21.60 -8.61 -18.89
C LYS A 267 22.32 -8.32 -20.22
N GLU A 268 23.25 -7.37 -20.21
CA GLU A 268 24.11 -7.00 -21.36
C GLU A 268 23.39 -6.39 -22.57
N VAL A 269 22.10 -6.06 -22.44
CA VAL A 269 21.32 -5.37 -23.48
C VAL A 269 20.87 -4.01 -22.95
N PRO A 270 20.89 -2.94 -23.77
CA PRO A 270 20.33 -1.65 -23.36
C PRO A 270 18.86 -1.77 -22.94
N SER A 271 18.51 -1.12 -21.84
CA SER A 271 17.11 -1.07 -21.37
C SER A 271 16.21 -0.45 -22.42
N THR A 272 15.05 -1.03 -22.62
CA THR A 272 14.02 -0.54 -23.54
C THR A 272 12.86 0.03 -22.74
N LEU A 273 12.45 1.26 -23.07
CA LEU A 273 11.26 1.91 -22.55
C LEU A 273 10.34 2.27 -23.71
N ILE A 274 9.14 1.71 -23.73
CA ILE A 274 8.12 2.00 -24.74
C ILE A 274 6.96 2.71 -24.04
N LEU A 275 6.62 3.89 -24.53
CA LEU A 275 5.45 4.66 -24.10
C LEU A 275 4.45 4.73 -25.25
N SER A 276 3.19 4.45 -24.98
CA SER A 276 2.09 4.54 -25.95
C SER A 276 0.80 5.00 -25.28
N GLY A 277 -0.16 5.45 -26.06
CA GLY A 277 -1.47 5.86 -25.57
C GLY A 277 -1.90 7.23 -26.05
N GLY A 278 -2.70 7.93 -25.24
CA GLY A 278 -3.21 9.25 -25.60
C GLY A 278 -3.54 10.11 -24.40
N VAL A 279 -3.57 11.41 -24.68
CA VAL A 279 -3.99 12.45 -23.72
C VAL A 279 -5.04 13.30 -24.43
N VAL A 280 -6.16 13.53 -23.78
CA VAL A 280 -7.25 14.38 -24.28
C VAL A 280 -7.50 15.49 -23.26
N LEU A 281 -7.47 16.72 -23.71
CA LEU A 281 -7.86 17.88 -22.93
C LEU A 281 -9.16 18.45 -23.49
N GLY A 282 -10.25 18.32 -22.76
CA GLY A 282 -11.57 18.75 -23.13
C GLY A 282 -11.98 20.05 -22.43
N GLY A 283 -12.76 20.89 -23.11
CA GLY A 283 -13.41 22.07 -22.50
C GLY A 283 -12.48 23.10 -21.87
N LEU A 284 -11.25 23.26 -22.39
CA LEU A 284 -10.31 24.25 -21.88
C LEU A 284 -10.82 25.67 -22.09
N LYS A 285 -10.86 26.46 -21.02
CA LYS A 285 -11.14 27.90 -21.05
C LYS A 285 -10.11 28.64 -20.23
N VAL A 286 -9.53 29.66 -20.83
CA VAL A 286 -8.46 30.48 -20.21
C VAL A 286 -8.79 31.96 -20.46
N ASP A 287 -8.76 32.73 -19.38
CA ASP A 287 -8.92 34.17 -19.39
C ASP A 287 -7.60 34.87 -19.01
N ASP A 288 -7.50 36.17 -19.33
CA ASP A 288 -6.47 37.00 -18.75
C ASP A 288 -6.81 37.36 -17.27
N LEU A 289 -5.91 38.08 -16.58
CA LEU A 289 -6.16 38.51 -15.20
C LEU A 289 -7.28 39.55 -15.08
N SER A 290 -7.68 40.24 -16.17
CA SER A 290 -8.80 41.18 -16.20
C SER A 290 -10.14 40.47 -16.41
N GLY A 291 -10.14 39.18 -16.72
CA GLY A 291 -11.32 38.37 -17.02
C GLY A 291 -11.72 38.39 -18.50
N ALA A 292 -10.86 38.90 -19.39
CA ALA A 292 -11.12 38.81 -20.81
C ALA A 292 -10.75 37.43 -21.37
N PRO A 293 -11.59 36.76 -22.18
CA PRO A 293 -11.32 35.48 -22.75
C PRO A 293 -10.08 35.53 -23.66
N LEU A 294 -9.07 34.66 -23.38
CA LEU A 294 -7.88 34.51 -24.19
C LEU A 294 -7.94 33.28 -25.12
N LEU A 295 -8.46 32.20 -24.59
CA LEU A 295 -8.39 30.91 -25.25
C LEU A 295 -9.55 30.01 -24.83
N ALA A 296 -10.15 29.34 -25.82
CA ALA A 296 -11.13 28.29 -25.55
C ALA A 296 -11.02 27.19 -26.60
N PHE A 297 -10.83 25.96 -26.14
CA PHE A 297 -10.86 24.78 -27.00
C PHE A 297 -11.98 23.83 -26.57
N LYS A 298 -12.63 23.21 -27.54
CA LYS A 298 -13.56 22.12 -27.25
C LYS A 298 -12.82 20.84 -26.90
N LYS A 299 -11.75 20.54 -27.66
CA LYS A 299 -10.96 19.33 -27.47
C LYS A 299 -9.56 19.52 -28.12
N VAL A 300 -8.56 19.10 -27.38
CA VAL A 300 -7.19 18.88 -27.90
C VAL A 300 -6.83 17.42 -27.62
N GLU A 301 -6.29 16.74 -28.59
CA GLU A 301 -5.95 15.33 -28.49
C GLU A 301 -4.50 15.11 -28.93
N LEU A 302 -3.73 14.43 -28.11
CA LEU A 302 -2.36 14.02 -28.38
C LEU A 302 -2.30 12.50 -28.36
N ALA A 303 -1.95 11.90 -29.49
CA ALA A 303 -1.66 10.48 -29.57
C ALA A 303 -0.14 10.26 -29.43
N ILE A 304 0.23 9.35 -28.53
CA ILE A 304 1.61 8.92 -28.30
C ILE A 304 1.75 7.57 -29.01
N GLY A 305 2.38 7.60 -30.20
CA GLY A 305 2.77 6.37 -30.89
C GLY A 305 3.88 5.65 -30.13
N SER A 306 4.01 4.34 -30.34
CA SER A 306 5.14 3.57 -29.77
C SER A 306 6.45 4.11 -30.36
N ALA A 307 7.23 4.71 -29.53
CA ALA A 307 8.59 5.12 -29.84
C ALA A 307 9.58 4.19 -29.15
#